data_535ae3bd872cc60cac3a3540c7fa4014
#
_entry.id   535ae3bd872cc60cac3a3540c7fa4014
#
_cell.length_a   1.000
_cell.length_b   1.000
_cell.length_c   1.000
_cell.angle_alpha   90.00
_cell.angle_beta   90.00
_cell.angle_gamma   90.00
#
_symmetry.space_group_name_H-M   'P 1'
#
loop_
_entity.id
_entity.type
_entity.pdbx_description
1 polymer ?
#
loop_
_entity_poly.entity_id
_entity_poly.type
_entity_poly.pdbx_seq_one_letter_code
_entity_poly.pdbx_strand_id
1 'polypeptide(L)'
;DRINALHDSFLKAIKTYKYKNIYQGVFPVKCNQQKNVLEKIIEFGSQWNFGLEVGSKSELLIGLALLENQNSLLICNGYKDKKYIEIATLARKLGKNPIIVIEQRDEVKRIIQAVQELNATPLIGIRAKLSSKSSGRWGKSIGDNSKFGLSIPEIMLTIKELKEANLINEMKLLHFHIGSQISDIAVIKDALQEASQ
;
A
#
# COMPACT_ATOMS: atom_id res chain seq x y z
N ASP A 1 13.82 -13.58 -13.59
CA ASP A 1 14.52 -14.41 -12.58
C ASP A 1 14.36 -13.87 -11.15
N ARG A 2 14.62 -12.56 -10.87
CA ARG A 2 14.54 -12.03 -9.49
C ARG A 2 13.12 -12.01 -8.92
N ILE A 3 12.10 -11.70 -9.72
CA ILE A 3 10.69 -11.73 -9.29
C ILE A 3 10.30 -13.16 -8.89
N ASN A 4 10.67 -14.14 -9.71
CA ASN A 4 10.40 -15.55 -9.41
C ASN A 4 11.14 -16.00 -8.15
N ALA A 5 12.43 -15.70 -8.02
CA ALA A 5 13.20 -16.05 -6.82
C ALA A 5 12.61 -15.45 -5.53
N LEU A 6 12.14 -14.20 -5.60
CA LEU A 6 11.46 -13.56 -4.48
C LEU A 6 10.14 -14.27 -4.14
N HIS A 7 9.32 -14.54 -5.15
CA HIS A 7 8.03 -15.22 -4.98
C HIS A 7 8.23 -16.63 -4.39
N ASP A 8 9.15 -17.42 -4.94
CA ASP A 8 9.48 -18.78 -4.48
C ASP A 8 9.95 -18.79 -3.03
N SER A 9 10.72 -17.78 -2.62
CA SER A 9 11.17 -17.62 -1.22
C SER A 9 9.99 -17.43 -0.27
N PHE A 10 9.03 -16.59 -0.63
CA PHE A 10 7.80 -16.39 0.16
C PHE A 10 6.91 -17.63 0.14
N LEU A 11 6.72 -18.29 -1.01
CA LEU A 11 5.96 -19.55 -1.09
C LEU A 11 6.54 -20.63 -0.19
N LYS A 12 7.88 -20.77 -0.19
CA LYS A 12 8.56 -21.71 0.70
C LYS A 12 8.30 -21.40 2.17
N ALA A 13 8.38 -20.13 2.57
CA ALA A 13 8.09 -19.70 3.91
C ALA A 13 6.62 -19.95 4.30
N ILE A 14 5.68 -19.55 3.44
CA ILE A 14 4.23 -19.79 3.61
C ILE A 14 3.95 -21.28 3.85
N LYS A 15 4.52 -22.15 3.02
CA LYS A 15 4.37 -23.61 3.15
C LYS A 15 4.97 -24.13 4.45
N THR A 16 6.20 -23.69 4.78
CA THR A 16 6.93 -24.13 5.98
C THR A 16 6.18 -23.77 7.27
N TYR A 17 5.66 -22.54 7.34
CA TYR A 17 4.98 -22.02 8.54
C TYR A 17 3.46 -22.18 8.49
N LYS A 18 2.92 -22.85 7.46
CA LYS A 18 1.48 -23.07 7.27
C LYS A 18 0.67 -21.76 7.33
N TYR A 19 1.24 -20.69 6.78
CA TYR A 19 0.56 -19.40 6.71
C TYR A 19 -0.66 -19.50 5.80
N LYS A 20 -1.79 -18.93 6.24
CA LYS A 20 -3.11 -19.15 5.57
C LYS A 20 -3.40 -18.17 4.43
N ASN A 21 -2.50 -17.23 4.16
CA ASN A 21 -2.69 -16.24 3.10
C ASN A 21 -1.59 -16.37 2.04
N ILE A 22 -1.67 -15.56 1.00
CA ILE A 22 -0.75 -15.54 -0.14
C ILE A 22 0.28 -14.39 0.01
N TYR A 23 1.37 -14.51 -0.73
CA TYR A 23 2.27 -13.40 -1.02
C TYR A 23 1.88 -12.76 -2.35
N GLN A 24 1.77 -11.45 -2.38
CA GLN A 24 1.58 -10.67 -3.60
C GLN A 24 2.55 -9.49 -3.60
N GLY A 25 3.49 -9.49 -4.53
CA GLY A 25 4.49 -8.44 -4.66
C GLY A 25 3.94 -7.19 -5.33
N VAL A 26 4.47 -6.03 -4.97
CA VAL A 26 4.22 -4.76 -5.67
C VAL A 26 5.54 -4.02 -5.89
N PHE A 27 5.67 -3.35 -7.03
CA PHE A 27 6.86 -2.56 -7.35
C PHE A 27 6.56 -1.07 -7.14
N PRO A 28 7.37 -0.34 -6.35
CA PRO A 28 7.20 1.09 -6.16
C PRO A 28 7.69 1.86 -7.40
N VAL A 29 6.78 2.53 -8.09
CA VAL A 29 7.04 3.28 -9.34
C VAL A 29 8.09 4.36 -9.14
N LYS A 30 8.15 4.98 -7.96
CA LYS A 30 9.18 5.98 -7.60
C LYS A 30 10.63 5.49 -7.73
N CYS A 31 10.86 4.17 -7.64
CA CYS A 31 12.20 3.61 -7.77
C CYS A 31 12.72 3.64 -9.22
N ASN A 32 11.82 3.44 -10.18
CA ASN A 32 12.12 3.58 -11.61
C ASN A 32 10.81 3.79 -12.39
N GLN A 33 10.62 4.98 -12.98
CA GLN A 33 9.42 5.38 -13.71
C GLN A 33 9.54 5.14 -15.23
N GLN A 34 10.63 4.54 -15.70
CA GLN A 34 10.80 4.26 -17.13
C GLN A 34 9.78 3.23 -17.60
N LYS A 35 9.06 3.56 -18.66
CA LYS A 35 7.97 2.75 -19.20
C LYS A 35 8.40 1.32 -19.49
N ASN A 36 9.52 1.14 -20.20
CA ASN A 36 10.04 -0.18 -20.56
C ASN A 36 10.39 -1.05 -19.34
N VAL A 37 10.83 -0.44 -18.22
CA VAL A 37 11.11 -1.15 -16.97
C VAL A 37 9.82 -1.60 -16.31
N LEU A 38 8.84 -0.72 -16.20
CA LEU A 38 7.54 -1.04 -15.59
C LEU A 38 6.79 -2.11 -16.40
N GLU A 39 6.77 -1.99 -17.73
CA GLU A 39 6.17 -3.00 -18.62
C GLU A 39 6.79 -4.38 -18.40
N LYS A 40 8.12 -4.46 -18.31
CA LYS A 40 8.82 -5.74 -18.05
C LYS A 40 8.54 -6.31 -16.66
N ILE A 41 8.44 -5.45 -15.65
CA ILE A 41 8.07 -5.89 -14.29
C ILE A 41 6.66 -6.48 -14.29
N ILE A 42 5.71 -5.84 -14.96
CA ILE A 42 4.32 -6.32 -15.04
C ILE A 42 4.25 -7.60 -15.89
N GLU A 43 4.91 -7.63 -17.05
CA GLU A 43 4.95 -8.81 -17.93
C GLU A 43 5.46 -10.05 -17.20
N PHE A 44 6.66 -9.96 -16.58
CA PHE A 44 7.25 -11.08 -15.85
C PHE A 44 6.57 -11.39 -14.52
N GLY A 45 5.91 -10.40 -13.91
CA GLY A 45 5.17 -10.57 -12.67
C GLY A 45 3.71 -10.99 -12.85
N SER A 46 3.20 -11.04 -14.09
CA SER A 46 1.79 -11.28 -14.40
C SER A 46 1.26 -12.59 -13.83
N GLN A 47 2.05 -13.67 -13.90
CA GLN A 47 1.71 -14.99 -13.36
C GLN A 47 1.48 -14.97 -11.84
N TRP A 48 2.00 -13.97 -11.14
CA TRP A 48 1.91 -13.79 -9.68
C TRP A 48 0.98 -12.63 -9.29
N ASN A 49 0.25 -12.06 -10.24
CA ASN A 49 -0.55 -10.84 -10.05
C ASN A 49 0.27 -9.68 -9.45
N PHE A 50 1.55 -9.56 -9.85
CA PHE A 50 2.45 -8.54 -9.33
C PHE A 50 1.90 -7.14 -9.64
N GLY A 51 1.85 -6.28 -8.63
CA GLY A 51 1.23 -4.98 -8.70
C GLY A 51 2.23 -3.81 -8.69
N LEU A 52 1.69 -2.61 -8.56
CA LEU A 52 2.46 -1.37 -8.46
C LEU A 52 2.10 -0.60 -7.19
N GLU A 53 3.08 0.11 -6.62
CA GLU A 53 2.87 1.14 -5.61
C GLU A 53 3.13 2.51 -6.24
N VAL A 54 2.21 3.45 -6.00
CA VAL A 54 2.21 4.79 -6.58
C VAL A 54 2.05 5.84 -5.49
N GLY A 55 2.87 6.89 -5.52
CA GLY A 55 2.92 7.92 -4.50
C GLY A 55 2.53 9.32 -4.98
N SER A 56 2.14 9.47 -6.25
CA SER A 56 1.70 10.73 -6.85
C SER A 56 0.61 10.52 -7.89
N LYS A 57 -0.09 11.60 -8.29
CA LYS A 57 -1.14 11.52 -9.34
C LYS A 57 -0.61 11.03 -10.68
N SER A 58 0.57 11.48 -11.08
CA SER A 58 1.21 11.02 -12.32
C SER A 58 1.56 9.54 -12.26
N GLU A 59 2.10 9.06 -11.15
CA GLU A 59 2.36 7.64 -10.96
C GLU A 59 1.06 6.81 -10.92
N LEU A 60 -0.02 7.34 -10.30
CA LEU A 60 -1.34 6.70 -10.33
C LEU A 60 -1.84 6.50 -11.76
N LEU A 61 -1.74 7.53 -12.61
CA LEU A 61 -2.14 7.42 -14.01
C LEU A 61 -1.28 6.41 -14.77
N ILE A 62 0.03 6.36 -14.52
CA ILE A 62 0.92 5.32 -15.07
C ILE A 62 0.47 3.93 -14.62
N GLY A 63 0.23 3.75 -13.33
CA GLY A 63 -0.22 2.46 -12.77
C GLY A 63 -1.55 2.01 -13.38
N LEU A 64 -2.53 2.91 -13.51
CA LEU A 64 -3.82 2.62 -14.12
C LEU A 64 -3.73 2.26 -15.60
N ALA A 65 -2.81 2.88 -16.33
CA ALA A 65 -2.58 2.60 -17.75
C ALA A 65 -1.88 1.26 -17.99
N LEU A 66 -0.94 0.87 -17.11
CA LEU A 66 -0.10 -0.32 -17.30
C LEU A 66 -0.70 -1.59 -16.68
N LEU A 67 -1.42 -1.50 -15.57
CA LEU A 67 -2.00 -2.68 -14.91
C LEU A 67 -3.31 -3.09 -15.61
N GLU A 68 -3.23 -4.07 -16.50
CA GLU A 68 -4.40 -4.67 -17.15
C GLU A 68 -5.06 -5.75 -16.30
N ASN A 69 -4.26 -6.54 -15.58
CA ASN A 69 -4.75 -7.62 -14.74
C ASN A 69 -5.53 -7.07 -13.53
N GLN A 70 -6.81 -7.39 -13.46
CA GLN A 70 -7.71 -6.96 -12.39
C GLN A 70 -7.36 -7.53 -11.00
N ASN A 71 -6.55 -8.60 -10.94
CA ASN A 71 -6.10 -9.18 -9.67
C ASN A 71 -4.82 -8.51 -9.14
N SER A 72 -4.14 -7.68 -9.96
CA SER A 72 -2.95 -6.95 -9.53
C SER A 72 -3.32 -5.78 -8.63
N LEU A 73 -2.59 -5.63 -7.53
CA LEU A 73 -2.78 -4.55 -6.58
C LEU A 73 -2.20 -3.23 -7.11
N LEU A 74 -2.91 -2.14 -6.90
CA LEU A 74 -2.42 -0.79 -7.08
C LEU A 74 -2.44 -0.06 -5.74
N ILE A 75 -1.29 -0.02 -5.07
CA ILE A 75 -1.17 0.58 -3.74
C ILE A 75 -0.96 2.08 -3.87
N CYS A 76 -1.91 2.87 -3.39
CA CYS A 76 -1.94 4.32 -3.49
C CYS A 76 -1.43 4.96 -2.20
N ASN A 77 -0.12 5.20 -2.15
CA ASN A 77 0.60 5.85 -1.05
C ASN A 77 0.84 7.36 -1.32
N GLY A 78 1.60 8.01 -0.45
CA GLY A 78 1.96 9.42 -0.56
C GLY A 78 0.83 10.37 -0.16
N TYR A 79 1.10 11.69 -0.25
CA TYR A 79 0.08 12.69 0.01
C TYR A 79 -0.99 12.68 -1.09
N LYS A 80 -2.25 12.56 -0.68
CA LYS A 80 -3.40 12.44 -1.58
C LYS A 80 -4.32 13.66 -1.46
N ASP A 81 -4.30 14.51 -2.48
CA ASP A 81 -5.30 15.55 -2.63
C ASP A 81 -6.64 14.98 -3.12
N LYS A 82 -7.66 15.85 -3.17
CA LYS A 82 -9.00 15.46 -3.62
C LYS A 82 -8.98 14.75 -4.98
N LYS A 83 -8.24 15.27 -5.97
CA LYS A 83 -8.17 14.69 -7.32
C LYS A 83 -7.50 13.33 -7.36
N TYR A 84 -6.48 13.11 -6.56
CA TYR A 84 -5.87 11.79 -6.44
C TYR A 84 -6.89 10.75 -5.95
N ILE A 85 -7.60 11.07 -4.86
CA ILE A 85 -8.60 10.19 -4.26
C ILE A 85 -9.76 9.93 -5.23
N GLU A 86 -10.25 10.96 -5.93
CA GLU A 86 -11.30 10.82 -6.95
C GLU A 86 -10.88 9.85 -8.06
N ILE A 87 -9.68 10.01 -8.63
CA ILE A 87 -9.17 9.14 -9.71
C ILE A 87 -9.06 7.69 -9.21
N ALA A 88 -8.47 7.48 -8.03
CA ALA A 88 -8.33 6.15 -7.46
C ALA A 88 -9.71 5.51 -7.17
N THR A 89 -10.67 6.29 -6.66
CA THR A 89 -12.03 5.81 -6.40
C THR A 89 -12.76 5.43 -7.69
N LEU A 90 -12.65 6.26 -8.75
CA LEU A 90 -13.26 5.97 -10.05
C LEU A 90 -12.64 4.74 -10.73
N ALA A 91 -11.36 4.46 -10.50
CA ALA A 91 -10.70 3.31 -11.08
C ALA A 91 -11.35 1.98 -10.67
N ARG A 92 -12.04 1.93 -9.52
CA ARG A 92 -12.85 0.76 -9.12
C ARG A 92 -13.97 0.46 -10.11
N LYS A 93 -14.61 1.48 -10.68
CA LYS A 93 -15.64 1.31 -11.71
C LYS A 93 -15.08 0.73 -13.01
N LEU A 94 -13.78 0.85 -13.23
CA LEU A 94 -13.06 0.30 -14.38
C LEU A 94 -12.50 -1.11 -14.10
N GLY A 95 -12.88 -1.73 -12.98
CA GLY A 95 -12.41 -3.05 -12.60
C GLY A 95 -10.97 -3.11 -12.10
N LYS A 96 -10.33 -1.96 -11.81
CA LYS A 96 -8.99 -1.92 -11.19
C LYS A 96 -9.08 -2.10 -9.68
N ASN A 97 -7.99 -2.47 -9.03
CA ASN A 97 -7.91 -2.68 -7.58
C ASN A 97 -6.99 -1.65 -6.87
N PRO A 98 -7.28 -0.33 -6.94
CA PRO A 98 -6.55 0.63 -6.15
C PRO A 98 -6.92 0.50 -4.67
N ILE A 99 -5.90 0.44 -3.81
CA ILE A 99 -6.05 0.53 -2.36
C ILE A 99 -5.53 1.89 -1.93
N ILE A 100 -6.42 2.77 -1.48
CA ILE A 100 -6.05 4.10 -0.98
C ILE A 100 -5.54 3.95 0.45
N VAL A 101 -4.24 4.12 0.65
CA VAL A 101 -3.61 4.00 1.97
C VAL A 101 -3.69 5.33 2.69
N ILE A 102 -4.46 5.39 3.76
CA ILE A 102 -4.59 6.58 4.61
C ILE A 102 -3.27 6.78 5.36
N GLU A 103 -2.58 7.87 5.07
CA GLU A 103 -1.32 8.27 5.69
C GLU A 103 -1.46 9.52 6.56
N GLN A 104 -2.56 10.26 6.41
CA GLN A 104 -2.91 11.46 7.20
C GLN A 104 -4.41 11.47 7.54
N ARG A 105 -4.76 12.02 8.70
CA ARG A 105 -6.14 12.03 9.19
C ARG A 105 -7.13 12.76 8.29
N ASP A 106 -6.72 13.82 7.63
CA ASP A 106 -7.57 14.62 6.74
C ASP A 106 -7.97 13.88 5.45
N GLU A 107 -7.22 12.83 5.06
CA GLU A 107 -7.55 11.99 3.91
C GLU A 107 -8.85 11.20 4.12
N VAL A 108 -9.20 10.86 5.36
CA VAL A 108 -10.45 10.13 5.68
C VAL A 108 -11.67 10.92 5.19
N LYS A 109 -11.73 12.21 5.51
CA LYS A 109 -12.83 13.08 5.08
C LYS A 109 -12.92 13.18 3.57
N ARG A 110 -11.77 13.28 2.89
CA ARG A 110 -11.71 13.34 1.42
C ARG A 110 -12.20 12.04 0.78
N ILE A 111 -11.88 10.88 1.37
CA ILE A 111 -12.36 9.58 0.90
C ILE A 111 -13.87 9.49 1.05
N ILE A 112 -14.41 9.82 2.22
CA ILE A 112 -15.87 9.81 2.48
C ILE A 112 -16.59 10.72 1.48
N GLN A 113 -16.08 11.93 1.27
CA GLN A 113 -16.63 12.87 0.30
C GLN A 113 -16.60 12.30 -1.13
N ALA A 114 -15.48 11.72 -1.56
CA ALA A 114 -15.36 11.12 -2.87
C ALA A 114 -16.36 9.96 -3.09
N VAL A 115 -16.57 9.12 -2.07
CA VAL A 115 -17.58 8.04 -2.12
C VAL A 115 -18.98 8.62 -2.37
N GLN A 116 -19.35 9.67 -1.66
CA GLN A 116 -20.67 10.33 -1.79
C GLN A 116 -20.83 11.00 -3.16
N GLU A 117 -19.82 11.76 -3.62
CA GLU A 117 -19.88 12.51 -4.88
C GLU A 117 -19.85 11.60 -6.10
N LEU A 118 -19.09 10.49 -6.05
CA LEU A 118 -18.84 9.65 -7.21
C LEU A 118 -19.72 8.38 -7.24
N ASN A 119 -20.45 8.09 -6.17
CA ASN A 119 -21.18 6.84 -6.00
C ASN A 119 -20.31 5.62 -6.37
N ALA A 120 -19.12 5.56 -5.78
CA ALA A 120 -18.12 4.51 -5.98
C ALA A 120 -17.34 4.30 -4.69
N THR A 121 -17.06 3.03 -4.37
CA THR A 121 -16.43 2.66 -3.11
C THR A 121 -14.98 2.20 -3.36
N PRO A 122 -13.95 2.90 -2.84
CA PRO A 122 -12.55 2.50 -2.95
C PRO A 122 -12.22 1.36 -1.98
N LEU A 123 -11.16 0.62 -2.25
CA LEU A 123 -10.50 -0.18 -1.22
C LEU A 123 -9.62 0.74 -0.37
N ILE A 124 -9.56 0.46 0.93
CA ILE A 124 -8.90 1.33 1.91
C ILE A 124 -7.78 0.56 2.61
N GLY A 125 -6.64 1.21 2.76
CA GLY A 125 -5.57 0.81 3.63
C GLY A 125 -5.34 1.86 4.72
N ILE A 126 -4.70 1.46 5.82
CA ILE A 126 -4.24 2.39 6.86
C ILE A 126 -2.75 2.19 7.03
N ARG A 127 -1.98 3.29 7.03
CA ARG A 127 -0.56 3.25 7.35
C ARG A 127 -0.35 3.51 8.83
N ALA A 128 0.17 2.50 9.54
CA ALA A 128 0.58 2.61 10.92
C ALA A 128 1.99 3.20 11.04
N LYS A 129 2.21 4.06 12.02
CA LYS A 129 3.54 4.41 12.52
C LYS A 129 4.01 3.28 13.42
N LEU A 130 5.20 2.74 13.15
CA LEU A 130 5.86 1.80 14.04
C LEU A 130 6.79 2.55 14.99
N SER A 131 6.86 2.07 16.23
CA SER A 131 7.77 2.59 17.26
C SER A 131 9.19 2.03 17.11
N SER A 132 9.32 0.87 16.45
CA SER A 132 10.60 0.21 16.22
C SER A 132 11.59 1.13 15.50
N LYS A 133 12.76 1.33 16.12
CA LYS A 133 13.83 2.18 15.57
C LYS A 133 14.49 1.45 14.40
N SER A 134 14.35 2.00 13.20
CA SER A 134 15.17 1.54 12.07
C SER A 134 16.60 2.05 12.25
N SER A 135 17.57 1.15 12.14
CA SER A 135 19.02 1.45 12.14
C SER A 135 19.53 2.00 10.80
N GLY A 136 18.64 2.30 9.85
CA GLY A 136 19.04 2.77 8.52
C GLY A 136 19.51 4.23 8.49
N ARG A 137 20.24 4.61 7.41
CA ARG A 137 20.79 5.95 7.15
C ARG A 137 19.78 7.10 7.31
N TRP A 138 18.49 6.82 7.22
CA TRP A 138 17.35 7.74 7.30
C TRP A 138 16.49 7.52 8.55
N GLY A 139 17.04 6.93 9.62
CA GLY A 139 16.33 6.64 10.87
C GLY A 139 15.61 7.84 11.53
N LYS A 140 15.96 9.08 11.14
CA LYS A 140 15.28 10.30 11.61
C LYS A 140 13.90 10.53 10.97
N SER A 141 13.53 9.77 9.93
CA SER A 141 12.25 9.91 9.21
C SER A 141 11.23 8.84 9.60
N ILE A 142 11.51 8.02 10.62
CA ILE A 142 10.71 6.88 11.06
C ILE A 142 10.35 7.06 12.53
N GLY A 143 9.29 6.41 12.98
CA GLY A 143 8.74 6.55 14.32
C GLY A 143 7.85 7.77 14.49
N ASP A 144 7.71 8.27 15.70
CA ASP A 144 6.81 9.38 16.06
C ASP A 144 7.04 10.67 15.26
N ASN A 145 8.26 10.89 14.75
CA ASN A 145 8.62 12.04 13.91
C ASN A 145 8.36 11.84 12.40
N SER A 146 7.79 10.70 12.01
CA SER A 146 7.43 10.45 10.61
C SER A 146 6.31 11.41 10.16
N LYS A 147 6.49 12.03 8.97
CA LYS A 147 5.45 12.88 8.35
C LYS A 147 4.21 12.09 7.94
N PHE A 148 4.32 10.78 7.77
CA PHE A 148 3.29 9.90 7.26
C PHE A 148 3.03 8.74 8.19
N GLY A 149 1.81 8.25 8.15
CA GLY A 149 1.32 7.18 9.00
C GLY A 149 0.59 7.72 10.23
N LEU A 150 -0.28 6.90 10.77
CA LEU A 150 -1.14 7.21 11.90
C LEU A 150 -0.61 6.54 13.16
N SER A 151 -0.68 7.23 14.28
CA SER A 151 -0.52 6.64 15.61
C SER A 151 -1.71 5.75 15.97
N ILE A 152 -1.57 4.90 16.98
CA ILE A 152 -2.66 4.01 17.43
C ILE A 152 -3.95 4.79 17.75
N PRO A 153 -3.92 5.91 18.51
CA PRO A 153 -5.13 6.71 18.73
C PRO A 153 -5.76 7.23 17.44
N GLU A 154 -4.94 7.67 16.47
CA GLU A 154 -5.42 8.15 15.17
C GLU A 154 -6.02 7.01 14.32
N ILE A 155 -5.47 5.79 14.40
CA ILE A 155 -6.03 4.59 13.75
C ILE A 155 -7.41 4.30 14.34
N MET A 156 -7.56 4.32 15.66
CA MET A 156 -8.84 4.07 16.32
C MET A 156 -9.92 5.10 15.92
N LEU A 157 -9.53 6.38 15.83
CA LEU A 157 -10.43 7.42 15.33
C LEU A 157 -10.79 7.20 13.85
N THR A 158 -9.82 6.82 13.02
CA THR A 158 -10.05 6.49 11.60
C THR A 158 -11.04 5.34 11.45
N ILE A 159 -10.86 4.26 12.22
CA ILE A 159 -11.77 3.11 12.22
C ILE A 159 -13.19 3.54 12.61
N LYS A 160 -13.33 4.41 13.63
CA LYS A 160 -14.63 4.95 14.04
C LYS A 160 -15.30 5.72 12.91
N GLU A 161 -14.60 6.66 12.26
CA GLU A 161 -15.13 7.45 11.15
C GLU A 161 -15.51 6.56 9.94
N LEU A 162 -14.69 5.55 9.62
CA LEU A 162 -15.01 4.60 8.55
C LEU A 162 -16.24 3.74 8.88
N LYS A 163 -16.45 3.36 10.15
CA LYS A 163 -17.67 2.67 10.60
C LYS A 163 -18.90 3.54 10.45
N GLU A 164 -18.83 4.80 10.90
CA GLU A 164 -19.93 5.77 10.79
C GLU A 164 -20.30 6.05 9.33
N ALA A 165 -19.32 6.00 8.41
CA ALA A 165 -19.53 6.15 6.98
C ALA A 165 -19.90 4.85 6.25
N ASN A 166 -20.06 3.71 6.94
CA ASN A 166 -20.28 2.37 6.37
C ASN A 166 -19.18 1.89 5.41
N LEU A 167 -17.93 2.35 5.62
CA LEU A 167 -16.76 2.01 4.79
C LEU A 167 -15.80 1.03 5.46
N ILE A 168 -16.10 0.56 6.67
CA ILE A 168 -15.18 -0.32 7.42
C ILE A 168 -14.91 -1.65 6.69
N ASN A 169 -15.89 -2.17 5.96
CA ASN A 169 -15.75 -3.41 5.20
C ASN A 169 -14.80 -3.28 4.01
N GLU A 170 -14.47 -2.06 3.61
CA GLU A 170 -13.53 -1.77 2.54
C GLU A 170 -12.09 -1.63 3.03
N MET A 171 -11.87 -1.67 4.33
CA MET A 171 -10.53 -1.70 4.92
C MET A 171 -9.90 -3.09 4.68
N LYS A 172 -8.88 -3.14 3.79
CA LYS A 172 -8.27 -4.38 3.31
C LYS A 172 -6.77 -4.48 3.60
N LEU A 173 -6.14 -3.38 4.02
CA LEU A 173 -4.69 -3.32 4.14
C LEU A 173 -4.27 -2.58 5.41
N LEU A 174 -3.42 -3.20 6.20
CA LEU A 174 -2.56 -2.52 7.16
C LEU A 174 -1.18 -2.35 6.50
N HIS A 175 -0.76 -1.12 6.33
CA HIS A 175 0.52 -0.74 5.75
C HIS A 175 1.46 -0.19 6.81
N PHE A 176 2.74 -0.47 6.69
CA PHE A 176 3.79 0.20 7.46
C PHE A 176 5.07 0.30 6.63
N HIS A 177 5.94 1.23 6.99
CA HIS A 177 7.21 1.45 6.31
C HIS A 177 8.36 1.36 7.30
N ILE A 178 9.26 0.42 7.07
CA ILE A 178 10.40 0.14 7.95
C ILE A 178 11.66 0.95 7.59
N GLY A 179 11.59 1.81 6.59
CA GLY A 179 12.72 2.58 6.08
C GLY A 179 13.23 2.09 4.74
N SER A 180 14.31 2.71 4.27
CA SER A 180 15.00 2.34 3.04
C SER A 180 16.42 1.87 3.36
N GLN A 181 16.99 1.02 2.47
CA GLN A 181 18.35 0.48 2.61
C GLN A 181 18.57 -0.24 3.94
N ILE A 182 17.61 -1.10 4.33
CA ILE A 182 17.70 -1.91 5.54
C ILE A 182 18.81 -2.95 5.34
N SER A 183 19.86 -2.87 6.16
CA SER A 183 21.00 -3.77 6.10
C SER A 183 20.92 -4.92 7.11
N ASP A 184 20.03 -4.81 8.12
CA ASP A 184 19.87 -5.80 9.17
C ASP A 184 18.47 -6.42 9.14
N ILE A 185 18.44 -7.75 9.02
CA ILE A 185 17.19 -8.51 9.00
C ILE A 185 16.44 -8.47 10.35
N ALA A 186 17.11 -8.20 11.46
CA ALA A 186 16.48 -8.04 12.76
C ALA A 186 15.45 -6.90 12.75
N VAL A 187 15.75 -5.79 12.08
CA VAL A 187 14.83 -4.65 11.92
C VAL A 187 13.51 -5.07 11.25
N ILE A 188 13.59 -5.97 10.25
CA ILE A 188 12.40 -6.49 9.57
C ILE A 188 11.58 -7.36 10.52
N LYS A 189 12.24 -8.21 11.30
CA LYS A 189 11.56 -9.09 12.29
C LYS A 189 10.86 -8.27 13.38
N ASP A 190 11.54 -7.27 13.94
CA ASP A 190 11.01 -6.41 14.99
C ASP A 190 9.78 -5.64 14.50
N ALA A 191 9.86 -5.07 13.29
CA ALA A 191 8.75 -4.36 12.67
C ALA A 191 7.54 -5.27 12.41
N LEU A 192 7.76 -6.50 11.94
CA LEU A 192 6.68 -7.47 11.73
C LEU A 192 6.06 -7.92 13.06
N GLN A 193 6.88 -8.11 14.10
CA GLN A 193 6.40 -8.45 15.44
C GLN A 193 5.54 -7.32 16.02
N GLU A 194 5.99 -6.06 15.92
CA GLU A 194 5.19 -4.90 16.36
C GLU A 194 3.88 -4.78 15.59
N ALA A 195 3.92 -4.93 14.27
CA ALA A 195 2.72 -4.81 13.43
C ALA A 195 1.70 -5.96 13.63
N SER A 196 2.10 -7.07 14.28
CA SER A 196 1.24 -8.23 14.55
C SER A 196 0.56 -8.21 15.92
N GLN A 197 0.89 -7.24 16.78
CA GLN A 197 0.29 -7.03 18.09
C GLN A 197 -0.97 -6.15 18.00
#